data_df392c0ea6a3fae88675966d745714ea
#
_entry.id   df392c0ea6a3fae88675966d745714ea
#
_cell.length_a   1.000
_cell.length_b   1.000
_cell.length_c   1.000
_cell.angle_alpha   90.00
_cell.angle_beta   90.00
_cell.angle_gamma   90.00
#
_symmetry.space_group_name_H-M   'P 1'
#
loop_
_entity.id
_entity.type
_entity.pdbx_description
1 polymer ?
#
loop_
_entity_poly.entity_id
_entity_poly.type
_entity_poly.pdbx_seq_one_letter_code
_entity_poly.pdbx_strand_id
1 'polypeptide(L)'
;MDDFEPFHSAVNRIPVLRESGERLANAGVLPQGLFKDYKAPGHDRLYADRWSGSIDLEMIVRTPLVFGQQTIEHEGGKERHFIDLPMDGDNLVVPPTMVKGMISRAYETLTCSRFRVFGDAENRSGRRRIKNDHSELLTYRADPAAANNLLPGRVLEQENGGLAVEILDGFGKNARVALIRDDLNHGYGTIACTNHPDIRTVPGGRVNPQQVFTRFRSLTRHGEQVNVQLAQWRDQRGGRHLMVTGVWQGDHLEKFFDVGHGPDVETFNVWGYPCRTTPEGKTSRKLFGDEKEGKTYERFFFKSARDGSNLYGTILPLDPEHVTRYATVLRSYSAQQKAPGGDEHLLNRAAATHPEPSDNALSDGDLVFVRLDRTYASGGDDIPADARVMDVLPTMVGRRPYSRSPRELAAAQGVLPLTRAVEASAADRLFGYVVPDADDGAKGGDVAYRGRLSFGVVDASEARVSREKKKLSPLLSPKTSSARRFLTTDSGTTPLSGGKPLPRSEYFAPGQFLGAAAYPVHRRLVEGKDLDKSGFPAQATRAPVLNGREQDNAAVRLTARSWMKTGSVLRCTMFFSNLGRDELAALIWVLTPRNLVPNNEKKDAGAVGQLISLSLSP
;
A
#
# COMPACT_ATOMS: atom_id res chain seq x y z
N MET A 1 -9.06 24.85 -18.13
CA MET A 1 -9.41 23.50 -17.65
C MET A 1 -8.38 22.61 -18.26
N ASP A 2 -7.41 22.17 -17.48
CA ASP A 2 -6.41 21.22 -17.96
C ASP A 2 -7.14 19.91 -18.26
N ASP A 3 -7.13 19.48 -19.52
CA ASP A 3 -7.64 18.19 -19.96
C ASP A 3 -6.79 17.10 -19.28
N PHE A 4 -7.20 16.72 -18.09
CA PHE A 4 -6.67 15.53 -17.43
C PHE A 4 -7.14 14.31 -18.22
N GLU A 5 -6.26 13.73 -19.02
CA GLU A 5 -6.53 12.40 -19.56
C GLU A 5 -6.80 11.44 -18.37
N PRO A 6 -7.95 10.77 -18.36
CA PRO A 6 -8.29 9.86 -17.29
C PRO A 6 -7.26 8.74 -17.21
N PHE A 7 -6.65 8.57 -16.05
CA PHE A 7 -5.73 7.46 -15.80
C PHE A 7 -6.51 6.14 -15.76
N HIS A 8 -6.27 5.28 -16.74
CA HIS A 8 -6.79 3.93 -16.75
C HIS A 8 -5.78 2.97 -16.10
N SER A 9 -6.20 2.33 -15.00
CA SER A 9 -5.44 1.23 -14.44
C SER A 9 -5.52 0.01 -15.37
N ALA A 10 -4.44 -0.77 -15.45
CA ALA A 10 -4.45 -2.06 -16.14
C ALA A 10 -5.46 -3.06 -15.53
N VAL A 11 -5.87 -2.83 -14.30
CA VAL A 11 -6.86 -3.64 -13.58
C VAL A 11 -7.87 -2.72 -12.92
N ASN A 12 -9.13 -2.87 -13.27
CA ASN A 12 -10.25 -2.22 -12.61
C ASN A 12 -10.67 -2.98 -11.35
N ARG A 13 -11.45 -2.31 -10.51
CA ARG A 13 -12.02 -2.89 -9.29
C ARG A 13 -13.53 -2.83 -9.35
N ILE A 14 -14.17 -3.98 -9.21
CA ILE A 14 -15.62 -4.09 -9.13
C ILE A 14 -15.96 -4.25 -7.64
N PRO A 15 -16.83 -3.39 -7.06
CA PRO A 15 -17.19 -3.50 -5.66
C PRO A 15 -17.92 -4.81 -5.38
N VAL A 16 -17.57 -5.46 -4.29
CA VAL A 16 -18.26 -6.68 -3.83
C VAL A 16 -19.21 -6.29 -2.70
N LEU A 17 -20.48 -6.05 -3.05
CA LEU A 17 -21.51 -5.52 -2.15
C LEU A 17 -22.34 -6.65 -1.52
N ARG A 18 -21.70 -7.48 -0.68
CA ARG A 18 -22.34 -8.67 -0.08
C ARG A 18 -23.57 -8.31 0.76
N GLU A 19 -23.44 -7.36 1.67
CA GLU A 19 -24.54 -6.92 2.53
C GLU A 19 -25.76 -6.46 1.73
N SER A 20 -25.54 -5.69 0.66
CA SER A 20 -26.62 -5.26 -0.23
C SER A 20 -27.23 -6.44 -1.01
N GLY A 21 -26.41 -7.36 -1.49
CA GLY A 21 -26.85 -8.58 -2.15
C GLY A 21 -27.70 -9.46 -1.24
N GLU A 22 -27.26 -9.69 -0.01
CA GLU A 22 -27.97 -10.47 1.00
C GLU A 22 -29.28 -9.80 1.42
N ARG A 23 -29.30 -8.49 1.60
CA ARG A 23 -30.51 -7.73 1.92
C ARG A 23 -31.56 -7.85 0.81
N LEU A 24 -31.16 -7.72 -0.47
CA LEU A 24 -32.06 -7.89 -1.60
C LEU A 24 -32.55 -9.33 -1.75
N ALA A 25 -31.72 -10.32 -1.43
CA ALA A 25 -32.12 -11.72 -1.42
C ALA A 25 -33.13 -12.01 -0.28
N ASN A 26 -32.94 -11.42 0.90
CA ASN A 26 -33.89 -11.52 2.02
C ASN A 26 -35.24 -10.87 1.67
N ALA A 27 -35.23 -9.79 0.88
CA ALA A 27 -36.43 -9.14 0.39
C ALA A 27 -37.10 -9.87 -0.81
N GLY A 28 -36.56 -11.00 -1.27
CA GLY A 28 -37.07 -11.76 -2.40
C GLY A 28 -36.81 -11.14 -3.78
N VAL A 29 -35.96 -10.11 -3.85
CA VAL A 29 -35.59 -9.44 -5.12
C VAL A 29 -34.51 -10.22 -5.87
N LEU A 30 -33.57 -10.82 -5.14
CA LEU A 30 -32.50 -11.66 -5.69
C LEU A 30 -32.65 -13.12 -5.21
N PRO A 31 -32.14 -14.09 -5.99
CA PRO A 31 -32.19 -15.50 -5.62
C PRO A 31 -31.39 -15.76 -4.32
N GLN A 32 -32.06 -16.24 -3.28
CA GLN A 32 -31.40 -16.54 -2.00
C GLN A 32 -30.25 -17.53 -2.14
N GLY A 33 -30.40 -18.52 -3.02
CA GLY A 33 -29.40 -19.53 -3.29
C GLY A 33 -28.05 -18.99 -3.78
N LEU A 34 -28.02 -17.76 -4.33
CA LEU A 34 -26.79 -17.14 -4.83
C LEU A 34 -26.14 -16.17 -3.86
N PHE A 35 -26.93 -15.47 -3.03
CA PHE A 35 -26.44 -14.36 -2.22
C PHE A 35 -26.37 -14.68 -0.72
N LYS A 36 -26.72 -15.91 -0.33
CA LYS A 36 -26.53 -16.41 1.05
C LYS A 36 -25.44 -17.47 1.09
N ASP A 37 -24.74 -17.50 2.22
CA ASP A 37 -23.76 -18.54 2.51
C ASP A 37 -24.47 -19.76 3.11
N TYR A 38 -24.09 -20.94 2.68
CA TYR A 38 -24.53 -22.21 3.25
C TYR A 38 -23.62 -23.36 2.82
N LYS A 39 -23.66 -24.46 3.54
CA LYS A 39 -22.88 -25.66 3.24
C LYS A 39 -23.23 -26.20 1.86
N ALA A 40 -22.22 -26.46 1.04
CA ALA A 40 -22.42 -27.03 -0.29
C ALA A 40 -23.11 -28.41 -0.20
N PRO A 41 -24.00 -28.78 -1.15
CA PRO A 41 -24.59 -30.10 -1.22
C PRO A 41 -23.53 -31.18 -1.43
N GLY A 42 -23.75 -32.36 -0.86
CA GLY A 42 -22.81 -33.49 -1.03
C GLY A 42 -22.65 -33.94 -2.47
N HIS A 43 -21.60 -34.73 -2.72
CA HIS A 43 -21.34 -35.39 -4.00
C HIS A 43 -21.78 -36.87 -4.01
N ASP A 44 -22.42 -37.29 -2.92
CA ASP A 44 -22.81 -38.68 -2.66
C ASP A 44 -24.00 -39.15 -3.51
N ARG A 45 -24.79 -38.20 -4.00
CA ARG A 45 -25.99 -38.49 -4.81
C ARG A 45 -26.35 -37.34 -5.72
N LEU A 46 -27.14 -37.64 -6.75
CA LEU A 46 -27.87 -36.65 -7.56
C LEU A 46 -29.19 -36.30 -6.88
N TYR A 47 -29.49 -35.02 -6.81
CA TYR A 47 -30.72 -34.48 -6.23
C TYR A 47 -31.77 -34.26 -7.32
N ALA A 48 -33.03 -34.59 -7.05
CA ALA A 48 -34.12 -34.53 -8.03
C ALA A 48 -34.42 -33.11 -8.57
N ASP A 49 -34.10 -32.09 -7.77
CA ASP A 49 -34.32 -30.67 -8.10
C ASP A 49 -33.05 -29.99 -8.69
N ARG A 50 -32.11 -30.81 -9.15
CA ARG A 50 -30.82 -30.33 -9.68
C ARG A 50 -30.50 -30.94 -11.04
N TRP A 51 -29.70 -30.22 -11.80
CA TRP A 51 -29.33 -30.59 -13.16
C TRP A 51 -27.88 -30.99 -13.28
N SER A 52 -27.64 -31.95 -14.12
CA SER A 52 -26.29 -32.37 -14.57
C SER A 52 -26.29 -32.42 -16.08
N GLY A 53 -25.17 -32.09 -16.69
CA GLY A 53 -25.06 -32.06 -18.14
C GLY A 53 -23.77 -31.43 -18.64
N SER A 54 -23.79 -31.00 -19.88
CA SER A 54 -22.68 -30.31 -20.52
C SER A 54 -23.13 -29.07 -21.27
N ILE A 55 -22.17 -28.16 -21.43
CA ILE A 55 -22.33 -26.94 -22.23
C ILE A 55 -21.12 -26.83 -23.14
N ASP A 56 -21.33 -26.77 -24.43
CA ASP A 56 -20.27 -26.51 -25.39
C ASP A 56 -20.03 -25.02 -25.50
N LEU A 57 -18.78 -24.64 -25.34
CA LEU A 57 -18.32 -23.26 -25.34
C LEU A 57 -17.54 -22.97 -26.61
N GLU A 58 -17.95 -21.93 -27.32
CA GLU A 58 -17.16 -21.32 -28.38
C GLU A 58 -16.72 -19.93 -27.94
N MET A 59 -15.42 -19.70 -27.94
CA MET A 59 -14.80 -18.46 -27.47
C MET A 59 -14.03 -17.80 -28.61
N ILE A 60 -14.36 -16.56 -28.93
CA ILE A 60 -13.65 -15.78 -29.93
C ILE A 60 -12.77 -14.75 -29.28
N VAL A 61 -11.49 -14.78 -29.61
CA VAL A 61 -10.50 -13.80 -29.15
C VAL A 61 -10.74 -12.46 -29.80
N ARG A 62 -11.13 -11.45 -29.03
CA ARG A 62 -11.46 -10.10 -29.53
C ARG A 62 -10.30 -9.12 -29.47
N THR A 63 -9.34 -9.37 -28.61
CA THR A 63 -8.08 -8.61 -28.52
C THR A 63 -6.92 -9.57 -28.47
N PRO A 64 -5.72 -9.22 -28.95
CA PRO A 64 -4.57 -10.10 -28.90
C PRO A 64 -4.31 -10.65 -27.49
N LEU A 65 -3.99 -11.93 -27.38
CA LEU A 65 -3.83 -12.62 -26.12
C LEU A 65 -2.40 -13.15 -26.00
N VAL A 66 -1.73 -12.79 -24.90
CA VAL A 66 -0.40 -13.27 -24.49
C VAL A 66 -0.55 -14.08 -23.23
N PHE A 67 -0.08 -15.32 -23.24
CA PHE A 67 -0.05 -16.21 -22.08
C PHE A 67 1.04 -17.26 -22.27
N GLY A 68 1.38 -17.99 -21.25
CA GLY A 68 2.35 -19.08 -21.33
C GLY A 68 3.38 -19.06 -20.21
N GLN A 69 4.47 -19.76 -20.42
CA GLN A 69 5.55 -19.83 -19.47
C GLN A 69 6.56 -18.71 -19.71
N GLN A 70 6.93 -18.03 -18.65
CA GLN A 70 8.01 -17.04 -18.69
C GLN A 70 9.36 -17.77 -18.60
N THR A 71 10.27 -17.41 -19.48
CA THR A 71 11.67 -17.86 -19.48
C THR A 71 12.62 -16.69 -19.27
N ILE A 72 13.76 -16.98 -18.66
CA ILE A 72 14.82 -15.99 -18.43
C ILE A 72 16.04 -16.44 -19.22
N GLU A 73 16.55 -15.58 -20.08
CA GLU A 73 17.75 -15.82 -20.87
C GLU A 73 18.80 -14.74 -20.57
N HIS A 74 20.08 -15.13 -20.63
CA HIS A 74 21.18 -14.21 -20.42
C HIS A 74 21.81 -13.86 -21.78
N GLU A 75 21.60 -12.64 -22.24
CA GLU A 75 22.21 -12.10 -23.43
C GLU A 75 23.13 -10.91 -23.10
N GLY A 76 24.40 -11.00 -23.45
CA GLY A 76 25.38 -9.93 -23.21
C GLY A 76 25.53 -9.55 -21.73
N GLY A 77 25.43 -10.52 -20.81
CA GLY A 77 25.53 -10.32 -19.36
C GLY A 77 24.29 -9.68 -18.72
N LYS A 78 23.18 -9.55 -19.45
CA LYS A 78 21.91 -9.00 -18.93
C LYS A 78 20.83 -10.07 -18.98
N GLU A 79 20.04 -10.14 -17.93
CA GLU A 79 18.83 -10.95 -17.88
C GLU A 79 17.75 -10.37 -18.80
N ARG A 80 17.16 -11.21 -19.62
CA ARG A 80 16.01 -10.88 -20.46
C ARG A 80 14.88 -11.85 -20.22
N HIS A 81 13.69 -11.32 -20.10
CA HIS A 81 12.47 -12.08 -19.82
C HIS A 81 11.65 -12.25 -21.08
N PHE A 82 11.31 -13.49 -21.38
CA PHE A 82 10.51 -13.85 -22.53
C PHE A 82 9.24 -14.61 -22.11
N ILE A 83 8.21 -14.53 -22.95
CA ILE A 83 7.02 -15.34 -22.81
C ILE A 83 6.66 -15.92 -24.20
N ASP A 84 6.38 -17.20 -24.23
CA ASP A 84 5.94 -17.91 -25.41
C ASP A 84 4.60 -18.59 -25.16
N LEU A 85 3.75 -18.65 -26.19
CA LEU A 85 2.56 -19.48 -26.15
C LEU A 85 2.95 -20.95 -25.98
N PRO A 86 2.25 -21.72 -25.15
CA PRO A 86 2.52 -23.14 -24.99
C PRO A 86 2.16 -23.88 -26.29
N MET A 87 3.12 -24.63 -26.83
CA MET A 87 2.94 -25.38 -28.06
C MET A 87 3.25 -26.87 -27.81
N ASP A 88 2.49 -27.74 -28.44
CA ASP A 88 2.80 -29.16 -28.59
C ASP A 88 2.97 -29.44 -30.10
N GLY A 89 4.21 -29.51 -30.54
CA GLY A 89 4.54 -29.43 -31.96
C GLY A 89 4.05 -28.10 -32.57
N ASP A 90 3.21 -28.18 -33.57
CA ASP A 90 2.57 -27.02 -34.21
C ASP A 90 1.24 -26.62 -33.58
N ASN A 91 0.75 -27.40 -32.61
CA ASN A 91 -0.54 -27.17 -31.98
C ASN A 91 -0.43 -26.25 -30.78
N LEU A 92 -1.27 -25.22 -30.72
CA LEU A 92 -1.38 -24.36 -29.55
C LEU A 92 -2.10 -25.10 -28.41
N VAL A 93 -1.48 -25.08 -27.23
CA VAL A 93 -2.05 -25.66 -26.00
C VAL A 93 -2.66 -24.55 -25.15
N VAL A 94 -3.99 -24.56 -25.00
CA VAL A 94 -4.70 -23.66 -24.09
C VAL A 94 -5.15 -24.44 -22.86
N PRO A 95 -4.60 -24.14 -21.67
CA PRO A 95 -4.98 -24.87 -20.46
C PRO A 95 -6.48 -24.67 -20.13
N PRO A 96 -7.26 -25.73 -19.89
CA PRO A 96 -8.67 -25.61 -19.50
C PRO A 96 -8.87 -24.78 -18.24
N THR A 97 -7.87 -24.69 -17.38
CA THR A 97 -7.85 -23.85 -16.17
C THR A 97 -7.92 -22.36 -16.48
N MET A 98 -7.47 -21.89 -17.64
CA MET A 98 -7.65 -20.49 -18.08
C MET A 98 -9.12 -20.19 -18.28
N VAL A 99 -9.85 -21.06 -19.00
CA VAL A 99 -11.29 -20.93 -19.24
C VAL A 99 -12.04 -20.98 -17.91
N LYS A 100 -11.73 -21.97 -17.06
CA LYS A 100 -12.30 -22.07 -15.72
C LYS A 100 -12.06 -20.80 -14.90
N GLY A 101 -10.84 -20.26 -14.92
CA GLY A 101 -10.47 -19.05 -14.16
C GLY A 101 -11.26 -17.82 -14.60
N MET A 102 -11.44 -17.63 -15.92
CA MET A 102 -12.22 -16.54 -16.49
C MET A 102 -13.69 -16.61 -16.04
N ILE A 103 -14.32 -17.77 -16.19
CA ILE A 103 -15.73 -17.99 -15.79
C ILE A 103 -15.90 -17.85 -14.28
N SER A 104 -14.98 -18.42 -13.49
CA SER A 104 -14.99 -18.31 -12.04
C SER A 104 -14.97 -16.86 -11.58
N ARG A 105 -14.11 -16.05 -12.18
CA ARG A 105 -14.02 -14.63 -11.80
C ARG A 105 -15.29 -13.84 -12.12
N ALA A 106 -15.90 -14.09 -13.28
CA ALA A 106 -17.15 -13.46 -13.65
C ALA A 106 -18.29 -13.88 -12.71
N TYR A 107 -18.36 -15.16 -12.37
CA TYR A 107 -19.37 -15.70 -11.46
C TYR A 107 -19.21 -15.19 -10.03
N GLU A 108 -17.96 -15.17 -9.50
CA GLU A 108 -17.65 -14.58 -8.19
C GLU A 108 -18.14 -13.14 -8.09
N THR A 109 -17.90 -12.36 -9.15
CA THR A 109 -18.27 -10.95 -9.19
C THR A 109 -19.78 -10.78 -9.26
N LEU A 110 -20.48 -11.53 -10.13
CA LEU A 110 -21.93 -11.49 -10.29
C LEU A 110 -22.67 -11.84 -8.99
N THR A 111 -22.18 -12.85 -8.29
CA THR A 111 -22.84 -13.38 -7.07
C THR A 111 -22.33 -12.70 -5.80
N CYS A 112 -21.53 -11.64 -5.89
CA CYS A 112 -20.90 -10.99 -4.74
C CYS A 112 -20.25 -12.00 -3.79
N SER A 113 -19.62 -13.03 -4.33
CA SER A 113 -19.02 -14.12 -3.55
C SER A 113 -17.83 -13.63 -2.73
N ARG A 114 -17.46 -14.41 -1.69
CA ARG A 114 -16.26 -14.17 -0.89
C ARG A 114 -15.00 -14.19 -1.76
N PHE A 115 -13.97 -13.50 -1.34
CA PHE A 115 -12.65 -13.67 -1.93
C PHE A 115 -12.15 -15.09 -1.64
N ARG A 116 -11.81 -15.83 -2.67
CA ARG A 116 -11.31 -17.20 -2.51
C ARG A 116 -9.86 -17.27 -2.05
N VAL A 117 -9.13 -16.20 -2.28
CA VAL A 117 -7.75 -16.01 -1.81
C VAL A 117 -7.64 -14.59 -1.26
N PHE A 118 -7.12 -14.49 -0.04
CA PHE A 118 -6.82 -13.24 0.62
C PHE A 118 -5.54 -13.42 1.45
N GLY A 119 -4.48 -12.69 1.10
CA GLY A 119 -3.16 -12.89 1.67
C GLY A 119 -2.29 -13.89 0.92
N ASP A 120 -1.04 -14.01 1.35
CA ASP A 120 -0.06 -14.93 0.78
C ASP A 120 -0.13 -16.30 1.48
N ALA A 121 -0.30 -17.36 0.72
CA ALA A 121 -0.31 -18.72 1.24
C ALA A 121 1.11 -19.29 1.24
N GLU A 122 1.60 -19.69 2.40
CA GLU A 122 2.87 -20.39 2.56
C GLU A 122 2.63 -21.88 2.82
N ASN A 123 3.33 -22.74 2.07
CA ASN A 123 3.23 -24.18 2.26
C ASN A 123 4.37 -24.63 3.20
N ARG A 124 4.09 -24.76 4.50
CA ARG A 124 5.00 -25.32 5.48
C ARG A 124 4.49 -26.69 5.94
N SER A 125 5.32 -27.67 5.86
CA SER A 125 5.01 -29.04 6.32
C SER A 125 3.74 -29.65 5.72
N GLY A 126 3.47 -29.39 4.43
CA GLY A 126 2.27 -29.89 3.75
C GLY A 126 0.96 -29.19 4.10
N ARG A 127 0.98 -28.18 4.97
CA ARG A 127 -0.18 -27.36 5.33
C ARG A 127 -0.06 -25.98 4.73
N ARG A 128 -1.13 -25.52 4.11
CA ARG A 128 -1.23 -24.17 3.56
C ARG A 128 -1.45 -23.19 4.69
N ARG A 129 -0.42 -22.41 5.07
CA ARG A 129 -0.54 -21.31 6.01
C ARG A 129 -0.59 -19.99 5.29
N ILE A 130 -1.44 -19.09 5.75
CA ILE A 130 -1.44 -17.71 5.29
C ILE A 130 -0.25 -17.00 5.91
N LYS A 131 0.72 -16.62 5.08
CA LYS A 131 1.94 -15.92 5.51
C LYS A 131 1.66 -14.45 5.83
N ASN A 132 0.85 -13.83 5.02
CA ASN A 132 0.41 -12.45 5.17
C ASN A 132 -1.10 -12.41 5.00
N ASP A 133 -1.81 -12.23 6.08
CA ASP A 133 -3.27 -12.19 6.10
C ASP A 133 -3.83 -10.77 5.94
N HIS A 134 -2.96 -9.82 5.66
CA HIS A 134 -3.31 -8.39 5.54
C HIS A 134 -3.98 -7.79 6.78
N SER A 135 -3.77 -8.39 7.96
CA SER A 135 -4.28 -7.87 9.23
C SER A 135 -3.53 -6.63 9.70
N GLU A 136 -2.27 -6.48 9.29
CA GLU A 136 -1.49 -5.31 9.64
C GLU A 136 -1.97 -4.05 8.90
N LEU A 137 -1.94 -2.92 9.60
CA LEU A 137 -2.19 -1.63 8.98
C LEU A 137 -1.12 -1.35 7.93
N LEU A 138 -1.55 -0.96 6.74
CA LEU A 138 -0.65 -0.46 5.72
C LEU A 138 -0.23 0.98 6.05
N THR A 139 0.91 1.40 5.52
CA THR A 139 1.42 2.75 5.73
C THR A 139 1.51 3.51 4.41
N TYR A 140 1.32 4.82 4.48
CA TYR A 140 1.48 5.73 3.36
C TYR A 140 2.55 6.79 3.65
N ARG A 141 3.17 7.33 2.60
CA ARG A 141 4.07 8.47 2.73
C ARG A 141 3.25 9.73 2.99
N ALA A 142 3.44 10.33 4.16
CA ALA A 142 2.79 11.59 4.51
C ALA A 142 3.29 12.74 3.62
N ASP A 143 2.45 13.75 3.47
CA ASP A 143 2.85 15.01 2.84
C ASP A 143 3.88 15.71 3.75
N PRO A 144 4.99 16.24 3.22
CA PRO A 144 5.93 17.04 4.01
C PRO A 144 5.28 18.21 4.77
N ALA A 145 4.28 18.85 4.17
CA ALA A 145 3.53 19.93 4.83
C ALA A 145 2.78 19.47 6.10
N ALA A 146 2.37 18.21 6.12
CA ALA A 146 1.70 17.63 7.29
C ALA A 146 2.64 17.44 8.51
N ALA A 147 3.95 17.50 8.31
CA ALA A 147 4.92 17.48 9.42
C ALA A 147 4.85 18.74 10.29
N ASN A 148 4.36 19.86 9.75
CA ASN A 148 4.21 21.13 10.48
C ASN A 148 3.17 21.05 11.61
N ASN A 149 2.26 20.07 11.53
CA ASN A 149 1.20 19.85 12.51
C ASN A 149 1.57 18.81 13.57
N LEU A 150 2.79 18.30 13.54
CA LEU A 150 3.29 17.36 14.54
C LEU A 150 3.93 18.09 15.69
N LEU A 151 3.70 17.59 16.91
CA LEU A 151 4.29 18.08 18.13
C LEU A 151 5.38 17.12 18.61
N PRO A 152 6.52 17.61 19.06
CA PRO A 152 7.52 16.77 19.69
C PRO A 152 7.02 16.28 21.04
N GLY A 153 7.37 15.05 21.41
CA GLY A 153 6.97 14.47 22.67
C GLY A 153 8.00 13.46 23.18
N ARG A 154 7.92 13.16 24.46
CA ARG A 154 8.67 12.13 25.14
C ARG A 154 7.71 11.14 25.79
N VAL A 155 7.90 9.86 25.54
CA VAL A 155 7.09 8.80 26.14
C VAL A 155 7.46 8.64 27.62
N LEU A 156 6.45 8.45 28.44
CA LEU A 156 6.57 8.24 29.88
C LEU A 156 5.82 6.98 30.28
N GLU A 157 6.45 6.12 31.07
CA GLU A 157 5.76 5.02 31.74
C GLU A 157 5.01 5.56 32.97
N GLN A 158 3.79 5.13 33.15
CA GLN A 158 2.94 5.50 34.28
C GLN A 158 2.98 4.45 35.39
N GLU A 159 2.67 4.84 36.62
CA GLU A 159 2.65 3.94 37.77
C GLU A 159 1.73 2.70 37.57
N ASN A 160 0.71 2.81 36.75
CA ASN A 160 -0.20 1.71 36.42
C ASN A 160 0.31 0.79 35.30
N GLY A 161 1.55 0.99 34.81
CA GLY A 161 2.14 0.26 33.69
C GLY A 161 1.65 0.69 32.32
N GLY A 162 0.81 1.73 32.23
CA GLY A 162 0.41 2.37 30.98
C GLY A 162 1.46 3.33 30.45
N LEU A 163 1.32 3.72 29.19
CA LEU A 163 2.17 4.74 28.59
C LEU A 163 1.42 6.07 28.45
N ALA A 164 2.15 7.16 28.58
CA ALA A 164 1.71 8.51 28.27
C ALA A 164 2.76 9.23 27.43
N VAL A 165 2.42 10.37 26.90
CA VAL A 165 3.38 11.23 26.21
C VAL A 165 3.35 12.63 26.78
N GLU A 166 4.52 13.14 27.19
CA GLU A 166 4.73 14.53 27.52
C GLU A 166 4.99 15.33 26.24
N ILE A 167 4.21 16.39 26.01
CA ILE A 167 4.36 17.22 24.82
C ILE A 167 5.43 18.29 25.07
N LEU A 168 6.47 18.29 24.25
CA LEU A 168 7.63 19.17 24.36
C LEU A 168 7.60 20.22 23.24
N ASP A 169 6.61 21.10 23.24
CA ASP A 169 6.35 22.06 22.17
C ASP A 169 7.21 23.34 22.22
N GLY A 170 8.35 23.29 22.86
CA GLY A 170 9.35 24.36 22.93
C GLY A 170 8.86 25.59 23.68
N PHE A 171 8.94 26.77 23.03
CA PHE A 171 8.34 28.02 23.50
C PHE A 171 6.91 28.21 23.03
N GLY A 172 6.24 27.15 22.63
CA GLY A 172 4.88 27.19 22.10
C GLY A 172 4.82 27.58 20.62
N LYS A 173 3.88 28.42 20.24
CA LYS A 173 3.45 28.75 18.87
C LYS A 173 4.54 28.91 17.80
N ASN A 174 5.63 29.59 18.13
CA ASN A 174 6.56 30.10 17.12
C ASN A 174 7.93 29.41 17.14
N ALA A 175 8.16 28.45 18.06
CA ALA A 175 9.46 27.87 18.27
C ALA A 175 9.34 26.48 18.94
N ARG A 176 8.63 25.54 18.25
CA ARG A 176 8.30 24.21 18.80
C ARG A 176 9.48 23.28 18.95
N VAL A 177 10.50 23.44 18.12
CA VAL A 177 11.68 22.57 18.10
C VAL A 177 12.90 23.41 17.80
N ALA A 178 13.92 23.29 18.64
CA ALA A 178 15.25 23.74 18.26
C ALA A 178 15.90 22.65 17.41
N LEU A 179 16.55 23.06 16.35
CA LEU A 179 17.13 22.14 15.39
C LEU A 179 18.65 22.21 15.39
N ILE A 180 19.22 21.05 15.14
CA ILE A 180 20.66 20.88 14.94
C ILE A 180 20.83 20.27 13.55
N ARG A 181 21.37 21.04 12.62
CA ARG A 181 21.42 20.68 11.20
C ARG A 181 22.77 21.02 10.58
N ASP A 182 23.18 20.28 9.58
CA ASP A 182 24.41 20.53 8.81
C ASP A 182 24.17 21.28 7.48
N ASP A 183 22.90 21.61 7.16
CA ASP A 183 22.53 22.25 5.89
C ASP A 183 21.51 23.38 6.10
N LEU A 184 21.83 24.55 5.58
CA LEU A 184 21.05 25.79 5.68
C LEU A 184 19.92 25.95 4.65
N ASN A 185 19.86 25.10 3.64
CA ASN A 185 19.03 25.38 2.48
C ASN A 185 17.55 25.04 2.62
N HIS A 186 17.10 24.48 3.72
CA HIS A 186 15.74 24.00 3.88
C HIS A 186 15.09 24.44 5.19
N GLY A 187 14.77 25.69 5.32
CA GLY A 187 13.66 26.32 6.07
C GLY A 187 13.27 25.90 7.49
N TYR A 188 13.90 24.95 8.12
CA TYR A 188 13.62 24.51 9.49
C TYR A 188 14.90 24.45 10.28
N GLY A 189 14.98 25.33 11.23
CA GLY A 189 16.03 25.60 12.20
C GLY A 189 17.13 24.57 12.34
N THR A 190 18.33 24.95 12.22
CA THR A 190 19.51 24.14 11.97
C THR A 190 20.60 24.60 12.87
N ILE A 191 21.48 23.75 13.30
CA ILE A 191 22.83 24.22 13.60
C ILE A 191 23.40 24.60 12.25
N ALA A 192 23.23 25.85 11.98
CA ALA A 192 23.70 26.40 10.78
C ALA A 192 25.16 26.59 10.89
N CYS A 193 25.71 26.34 9.85
CA CYS A 193 27.05 26.64 9.72
C CYS A 193 27.27 27.33 8.43
N THR A 194 28.08 28.22 8.47
CA THR A 194 29.19 28.45 7.61
C THR A 194 29.12 29.55 6.60
N ASN A 195 28.05 29.87 5.99
CA ASN A 195 28.03 30.95 4.99
C ASN A 195 26.83 31.90 5.18
N HIS A 196 26.13 31.78 6.31
CA HIS A 196 25.05 32.74 6.58
C HIS A 196 25.68 34.02 7.13
N PRO A 197 25.37 35.22 6.60
CA PRO A 197 25.98 36.47 7.03
C PRO A 197 25.72 36.79 8.50
N ASP A 198 24.66 36.20 9.10
CA ASP A 198 24.27 36.43 10.48
C ASP A 198 24.99 35.47 11.48
N ILE A 199 25.73 34.48 11.00
CA ILE A 199 26.44 33.51 11.86
C ILE A 199 27.93 33.81 11.83
N ARG A 200 28.42 34.26 12.95
CA ARG A 200 29.85 34.52 13.17
C ARG A 200 30.46 33.38 13.92
N THR A 201 31.63 32.96 13.48
CA THR A 201 32.45 31.95 14.15
C THR A 201 32.99 32.46 15.46
N VAL A 202 33.19 31.56 16.43
CA VAL A 202 33.98 31.83 17.64
C VAL A 202 35.35 32.36 17.21
N PRO A 203 35.99 33.32 17.98
CA PRO A 203 37.21 33.98 17.54
C PRO A 203 38.27 33.03 17.03
N GLY A 204 38.64 33.16 15.77
CA GLY A 204 39.75 32.43 15.14
C GLY A 204 39.48 31.62 13.88
N GLY A 205 38.25 31.50 13.37
CA GLY A 205 38.10 30.73 12.14
C GLY A 205 36.69 30.45 11.65
N ARG A 206 36.60 29.91 10.43
CA ARG A 206 35.36 29.37 9.89
C ARG A 206 34.99 28.08 10.60
N VAL A 207 33.77 28.01 11.15
CA VAL A 207 33.26 26.79 11.79
C VAL A 207 32.99 25.74 10.70
N ASN A 208 33.56 24.57 10.89
CA ASN A 208 33.19 23.42 10.05
C ASN A 208 31.92 22.79 10.64
N PRO A 209 30.80 22.76 9.89
CA PRO A 209 29.54 22.18 10.35
C PRO A 209 29.67 20.77 10.88
N GLN A 210 30.47 19.99 10.24
CA GLN A 210 30.67 18.60 10.62
C GLN A 210 31.40 18.47 11.95
N GLN A 211 32.30 19.40 12.25
CA GLN A 211 32.99 19.44 13.57
C GLN A 211 32.02 19.83 14.68
N VAL A 212 31.19 20.84 14.49
CA VAL A 212 30.14 21.24 15.42
C VAL A 212 29.21 20.08 15.71
N PHE A 213 28.75 19.44 14.67
CA PHE A 213 27.85 18.29 14.78
C PHE A 213 28.49 17.10 15.51
N THR A 214 29.74 16.78 15.15
CA THR A 214 30.53 15.74 15.85
C THR A 214 30.74 16.09 17.30
N ARG A 215 31.05 17.35 17.58
CA ARG A 215 31.28 17.80 18.96
C ARG A 215 30.01 17.78 19.81
N PHE A 216 28.88 18.27 19.25
CA PHE A 216 27.58 18.15 19.91
C PHE A 216 27.25 16.70 20.25
N ARG A 217 27.51 15.78 19.32
CA ARG A 217 27.30 14.35 19.54
C ARG A 217 28.19 13.74 20.60
N SER A 218 29.42 14.22 20.73
CA SER A 218 30.33 13.74 21.78
C SER A 218 29.94 14.19 23.19
N LEU A 219 29.16 15.27 23.29
CA LEU A 219 28.73 15.87 24.56
C LEU A 219 27.30 15.46 24.96
N THR A 220 26.56 14.85 24.07
CA THR A 220 25.15 14.54 24.32
C THR A 220 24.80 13.13 23.86
N ARG A 221 23.75 12.57 24.43
CA ARG A 221 23.16 11.28 23.99
C ARG A 221 21.71 11.45 23.65
N HIS A 222 21.22 10.56 22.77
CA HIS A 222 19.80 10.54 22.37
C HIS A 222 18.92 10.30 23.61
N GLY A 223 17.91 11.17 23.79
CA GLY A 223 16.93 11.01 24.87
C GLY A 223 17.42 11.33 26.27
N GLU A 224 18.72 11.61 26.49
CA GLU A 224 19.24 12.09 27.79
C GLU A 224 18.96 13.58 27.95
N GLN A 225 18.55 13.98 29.15
CA GLN A 225 18.30 15.38 29.47
C GLN A 225 19.61 16.15 29.55
N VAL A 226 19.72 17.22 28.80
CA VAL A 226 20.90 18.11 28.83
C VAL A 226 20.49 19.57 28.86
N ASN A 227 21.35 20.43 29.41
CA ASN A 227 21.18 21.87 29.36
C ASN A 227 21.93 22.43 28.15
N VAL A 228 21.24 23.22 27.33
CA VAL A 228 21.82 23.82 26.12
C VAL A 228 21.57 25.32 26.10
N GLN A 229 22.45 26.03 25.39
CA GLN A 229 22.16 27.38 24.98
C GLN A 229 21.47 27.34 23.60
N LEU A 230 20.31 27.96 23.53
CA LEU A 230 19.59 28.22 22.25
C LEU A 230 19.80 29.66 21.84
N ALA A 231 19.84 29.91 20.53
CA ALA A 231 19.67 31.26 19.99
C ALA A 231 18.49 31.28 19.02
N GLN A 232 17.69 32.34 19.12
CA GLN A 232 16.61 32.64 18.19
C GLN A 232 16.92 33.94 17.47
N TRP A 233 16.72 33.98 16.16
CA TRP A 233 16.88 35.19 15.34
C TRP A 233 15.98 35.15 14.11
N ARG A 234 15.91 36.30 13.43
CA ARG A 234 15.28 36.38 12.10
C ARG A 234 16.35 36.53 11.03
N ASP A 235 16.18 35.85 9.93
CA ASP A 235 17.02 36.05 8.76
C ASP A 235 16.58 37.31 7.98
N GLN A 236 17.38 37.68 6.98
CA GLN A 236 17.10 38.83 6.09
C GLN A 236 15.78 38.73 5.30
N ARG A 237 15.19 37.53 5.23
CA ARG A 237 13.90 37.24 4.57
C ARG A 237 12.74 37.20 5.58
N GLY A 238 12.99 37.50 6.87
CA GLY A 238 12.03 37.45 7.95
C GLY A 238 11.74 36.03 8.50
N GLY A 239 12.45 35.02 8.01
CA GLY A 239 12.37 33.65 8.53
C GLY A 239 12.92 33.56 9.96
N ARG A 240 12.16 32.93 10.86
CA ARG A 240 12.61 32.69 12.25
C ARG A 240 13.43 31.41 12.36
N HIS A 241 14.54 31.50 13.05
CA HIS A 241 15.44 30.38 13.31
C HIS A 241 15.58 30.19 14.83
N LEU A 242 15.59 28.95 15.27
CA LEU A 242 15.87 28.56 16.65
C LEU A 242 16.90 27.42 16.64
N MET A 243 18.05 27.63 17.28
CA MET A 243 19.16 26.70 17.17
C MET A 243 19.87 26.49 18.51
N VAL A 244 20.48 25.30 18.65
CA VAL A 244 21.42 25.01 19.70
C VAL A 244 22.77 25.61 19.35
N THR A 245 23.27 26.51 20.17
CA THR A 245 24.56 27.22 19.99
C THR A 245 25.67 26.72 20.88
N GLY A 246 25.32 25.98 21.94
CA GLY A 246 26.28 25.38 22.86
C GLY A 246 25.61 24.41 23.82
N VAL A 247 26.43 23.64 24.54
CA VAL A 247 26.02 22.70 25.59
C VAL A 247 26.70 23.04 26.88
N TRP A 248 25.93 23.05 27.96
CA TRP A 248 26.48 23.24 29.31
C TRP A 248 27.07 21.93 29.82
N GLN A 249 28.32 22.00 30.27
CA GLN A 249 29.03 20.94 30.98
C GLN A 249 29.28 21.41 32.43
N GLY A 250 28.34 21.11 33.31
CA GLY A 250 28.32 21.77 34.65
C GLY A 250 28.15 23.28 34.50
N ASP A 251 29.07 24.04 35.04
CA ASP A 251 29.07 25.51 34.98
C ASP A 251 29.77 26.10 33.73
N HIS A 252 30.30 25.24 32.87
CA HIS A 252 31.00 25.66 31.65
C HIS A 252 30.13 25.49 30.43
N LEU A 253 29.95 26.59 29.66
CA LEU A 253 29.26 26.55 28.37
C LEU A 253 30.27 26.29 27.24
N GLU A 254 30.17 25.12 26.64
CA GLU A 254 30.90 24.84 25.42
C GLU A 254 30.12 25.37 24.20
N LYS A 255 30.51 26.55 23.73
CA LYS A 255 29.92 27.17 22.55
C LYS A 255 30.46 26.56 21.27
N PHE A 256 29.57 26.32 20.31
CA PHE A 256 29.91 25.83 18.99
C PHE A 256 30.06 26.97 18.00
N PHE A 257 29.25 28.01 18.12
CA PHE A 257 29.29 29.22 17.30
C PHE A 257 28.57 30.36 18.01
N ASP A 258 28.85 31.57 17.53
CA ASP A 258 28.21 32.78 18.04
C ASP A 258 27.27 33.35 16.99
N VAL A 259 26.05 33.63 17.42
CA VAL A 259 25.07 34.39 16.62
C VAL A 259 25.32 35.86 16.92
N GLY A 260 25.65 36.68 15.93
CA GLY A 260 26.02 38.08 16.14
C GLY A 260 25.01 38.84 17.00
N HIS A 261 25.48 39.86 17.70
CA HIS A 261 24.65 40.74 18.56
C HIS A 261 23.80 41.69 17.70
N GLY A 262 22.68 41.20 17.15
CA GLY A 262 21.67 42.03 16.50
C GLY A 262 20.49 42.28 17.42
N PRO A 263 19.69 43.32 17.18
CA PRO A 263 18.52 43.66 17.99
C PRO A 263 17.43 42.56 18.01
N ASP A 264 17.50 41.64 17.06
CA ASP A 264 16.55 40.52 16.92
C ASP A 264 17.14 39.17 17.37
N VAL A 265 18.31 39.15 18.02
CA VAL A 265 18.95 37.91 18.52
C VAL A 265 18.68 37.74 20.00
N GLU A 266 17.98 36.69 20.33
CA GLU A 266 17.70 36.30 21.73
C GLU A 266 18.41 34.98 22.05
N THR A 267 18.97 34.84 23.24
CA THR A 267 19.59 33.61 23.71
C THR A 267 18.91 33.09 24.98
N PHE A 268 18.78 31.78 25.09
CA PHE A 268 18.08 31.09 26.17
C PHE A 268 18.90 29.90 26.66
N ASN A 269 18.93 29.64 27.96
CA ASN A 269 19.44 28.40 28.51
C ASN A 269 18.26 27.51 28.85
N VAL A 270 18.19 26.32 28.23
CA VAL A 270 17.05 25.44 28.41
C VAL A 270 17.49 23.99 28.59
N TRP A 271 16.73 23.27 29.38
CA TRP A 271 16.83 21.82 29.52
C TRP A 271 15.95 21.13 28.48
N GLY A 272 16.44 20.03 27.93
CA GLY A 272 15.67 19.24 26.99
C GLY A 272 16.42 17.99 26.54
N TYR A 273 15.99 17.43 25.43
CA TYR A 273 16.38 16.12 24.96
C TYR A 273 16.89 16.17 23.52
N PRO A 274 18.16 15.80 23.26
CA PRO A 274 18.68 15.64 21.90
C PRO A 274 17.96 14.48 21.20
N CYS A 275 17.34 14.76 20.06
CA CYS A 275 16.71 13.77 19.21
C CYS A 275 17.63 13.45 18.03
N ARG A 276 18.39 12.39 18.14
CA ARG A 276 19.28 11.93 17.09
C ARG A 276 18.52 11.23 15.99
N THR A 277 18.94 11.48 14.80
CA THR A 277 18.35 10.92 13.59
C THR A 277 19.32 9.99 12.85
N THR A 278 20.52 9.83 13.38
CA THR A 278 21.58 9.02 12.78
C THR A 278 22.19 8.11 13.87
N PRO A 279 22.38 6.81 13.61
CA PRO A 279 23.01 5.88 14.56
C PRO A 279 24.42 6.33 14.97
N GLU A 280 24.83 5.95 16.17
CA GLU A 280 26.19 6.19 16.64
C GLU A 280 27.23 5.56 15.69
N GLY A 281 28.35 6.28 15.49
CA GLY A 281 29.46 5.81 14.67
C GLY A 281 29.27 5.86 13.16
N LYS A 282 28.10 6.32 12.65
CA LYS A 282 27.87 6.51 11.21
C LYS A 282 27.71 7.98 10.86
N THR A 283 28.34 8.40 9.76
CA THR A 283 28.12 9.73 9.21
C THR A 283 26.83 9.74 8.37
N SER A 284 26.11 10.84 8.41
CA SER A 284 24.85 11.04 7.68
C SER A 284 24.92 10.76 6.17
N ARG A 285 26.07 11.00 5.57
CA ARG A 285 26.29 10.80 4.14
C ARG A 285 26.09 9.36 3.67
N LYS A 286 26.40 8.37 4.53
CA LYS A 286 26.23 6.95 4.18
C LYS A 286 24.81 6.43 4.36
N LEU A 287 23.94 7.17 5.05
CA LEU A 287 22.57 6.72 5.32
C LEU A 287 21.61 6.85 4.13
N PHE A 288 21.96 7.62 3.12
CA PHE A 288 21.07 7.93 2.01
C PHE A 288 21.58 7.47 0.63
N GLY A 289 22.67 6.70 0.60
CA GLY A 289 23.20 6.10 -0.64
C GLY A 289 23.84 7.10 -1.61
N ASP A 290 23.73 8.40 -1.33
CA ASP A 290 24.28 9.43 -2.19
C ASP A 290 25.33 10.24 -1.41
N GLU A 291 26.57 10.20 -1.86
CA GLU A 291 27.70 10.86 -1.19
C GLU A 291 27.53 12.38 -1.08
N LYS A 292 26.61 12.96 -1.84
CA LYS A 292 26.42 14.41 -1.97
C LYS A 292 25.23 14.99 -1.22
N GLU A 293 24.24 14.20 -0.78
CA GLU A 293 22.99 14.70 -0.22
C GLU A 293 22.56 14.05 1.11
N GLY A 294 23.48 13.83 2.01
CA GLY A 294 23.14 13.33 3.32
C GLY A 294 22.25 14.32 4.09
N LYS A 295 20.98 13.97 4.31
CA LYS A 295 20.06 14.75 5.16
C LYS A 295 20.23 14.34 6.61
N THR A 296 21.01 15.05 7.36
CA THR A 296 21.12 14.94 8.80
C THR A 296 20.17 15.93 9.46
N TYR A 297 19.22 15.42 10.21
CA TYR A 297 18.33 16.25 10.99
C TYR A 297 18.42 15.80 12.44
N GLU A 298 19.28 16.39 13.24
CA GLU A 298 19.15 16.29 14.69
C GLU A 298 18.24 17.39 15.19
N ARG A 299 17.47 17.11 16.22
CA ARG A 299 16.49 18.01 16.80
C ARG A 299 16.71 18.06 18.28
N PHE A 300 16.31 19.12 18.89
CA PHE A 300 16.32 19.27 20.33
C PHE A 300 14.89 19.52 20.81
N PHE A 301 14.36 18.61 21.59
CA PHE A 301 13.01 18.67 22.12
C PHE A 301 13.05 19.26 23.52
N PHE A 302 12.23 20.26 23.77
CA PHE A 302 12.18 20.96 25.04
C PHE A 302 10.82 21.58 25.30
N LYS A 303 10.54 21.92 26.58
CA LYS A 303 9.45 22.78 27.00
C LYS A 303 10.01 23.81 27.95
N SER A 304 9.87 25.06 27.65
CA SER A 304 10.39 26.16 28.49
C SER A 304 9.59 27.44 28.32
N ALA A 305 9.54 28.24 29.34
CA ALA A 305 9.12 29.62 29.19
C ALA A 305 10.21 30.45 28.50
N ARG A 306 9.87 31.63 28.02
CA ARG A 306 10.82 32.50 27.31
C ARG A 306 11.90 33.10 28.21
N ASP A 307 11.73 33.10 29.52
CA ASP A 307 12.78 33.47 30.50
C ASP A 307 13.82 32.37 30.73
N GLY A 308 13.64 31.21 30.06
CA GLY A 308 14.52 30.03 30.20
C GLY A 308 14.11 29.11 31.35
N SER A 309 13.06 29.44 32.11
CA SER A 309 12.57 28.55 33.15
C SER A 309 11.97 27.28 32.53
N ASN A 310 12.29 26.14 33.17
CA ASN A 310 11.75 24.83 32.74
C ASN A 310 10.25 24.77 33.03
N LEU A 311 9.51 24.33 32.04
CA LEU A 311 8.09 23.99 32.15
C LEU A 311 7.92 22.49 31.87
N TYR A 312 6.94 21.92 32.54
CA TYR A 312 6.48 20.56 32.19
C TYR A 312 5.50 20.63 31.01
N GLY A 313 5.66 19.70 30.09
CA GLY A 313 4.73 19.55 29.00
C GLY A 313 3.38 18.97 29.46
N THR A 314 2.34 19.17 28.67
CA THR A 314 1.07 18.50 28.91
C THR A 314 1.27 16.99 28.72
N ILE A 315 0.89 16.20 29.72
CA ILE A 315 0.98 14.74 29.68
C ILE A 315 -0.37 14.18 29.21
N LEU A 316 -0.33 13.43 28.11
CA LEU A 316 -1.51 12.83 27.51
C LEU A 316 -1.40 11.30 27.51
N PRO A 317 -2.45 10.55 27.88
CA PRO A 317 -2.42 9.09 27.89
C PRO A 317 -2.29 8.52 26.48
N LEU A 318 -1.63 7.37 26.38
CA LEU A 318 -1.51 6.58 25.16
C LEU A 318 -2.33 5.29 25.27
N ASP A 319 -3.24 5.09 24.35
CA ASP A 319 -3.98 3.83 24.23
C ASP A 319 -3.10 2.72 23.61
N PRO A 320 -3.39 1.45 23.87
CA PRO A 320 -2.69 0.32 23.24
C PRO A 320 -2.68 0.36 21.70
N GLU A 321 -3.71 0.98 21.12
CA GLU A 321 -3.78 1.18 19.67
C GLU A 321 -2.64 2.07 19.15
N HIS A 322 -2.29 3.14 19.88
CA HIS A 322 -1.16 4.03 19.50
C HIS A 322 0.15 3.27 19.45
N VAL A 323 0.39 2.38 20.43
CA VAL A 323 1.60 1.52 20.48
C VAL A 323 1.63 0.59 19.28
N THR A 324 0.50 -0.05 18.98
CA THR A 324 0.36 -0.97 17.83
C THR A 324 0.58 -0.23 16.50
N ARG A 325 0.02 0.95 16.34
CA ARG A 325 0.17 1.79 15.14
C ARG A 325 1.61 2.26 14.96
N TYR A 326 2.29 2.66 16.03
CA TYR A 326 3.70 3.02 16.03
C TYR A 326 4.57 1.84 15.58
N ALA A 327 4.40 0.67 16.19
CA ALA A 327 5.10 -0.55 15.83
C ALA A 327 4.89 -0.94 14.36
N THR A 328 3.68 -0.73 13.83
CA THR A 328 3.37 -0.97 12.41
C THR A 328 4.20 -0.08 11.48
N VAL A 329 4.39 1.19 11.84
CA VAL A 329 5.24 2.10 11.05
C VAL A 329 6.68 1.59 11.04
N LEU A 330 7.24 1.21 12.19
CA LEU A 330 8.60 0.68 12.29
C LEU A 330 8.76 -0.62 11.50
N ARG A 331 7.83 -1.58 11.66
CA ARG A 331 7.84 -2.85 10.91
C ARG A 331 7.76 -2.65 9.39
N SER A 332 6.98 -1.66 8.94
CA SER A 332 6.87 -1.38 7.51
C SER A 332 8.19 -0.89 6.90
N TYR A 333 9.05 -0.25 7.69
CA TYR A 333 10.42 0.09 7.27
C TYR A 333 11.32 -1.14 7.24
N SER A 334 11.29 -1.96 8.29
CA SER A 334 12.07 -3.18 8.36
C SER A 334 11.75 -4.15 7.22
N ALA A 335 10.47 -4.29 6.87
CA ALA A 335 10.03 -5.15 5.77
C ALA A 335 10.53 -4.67 4.40
N GLN A 336 10.60 -3.35 4.17
CA GLN A 336 11.12 -2.81 2.92
C GLN A 336 12.61 -3.07 2.72
N GLN A 337 13.35 -3.26 3.80
CA GLN A 337 14.80 -3.48 3.78
C GLN A 337 15.19 -4.92 3.59
N LYS A 338 14.40 -5.83 4.14
CA LYS A 338 14.61 -7.27 3.98
C LYS A 338 14.20 -7.78 2.59
N ALA A 339 13.56 -6.92 1.78
CA ALA A 339 13.24 -7.26 0.40
C ALA A 339 14.51 -7.30 -0.46
N PRO A 340 14.62 -8.21 -1.44
CA PRO A 340 15.73 -8.21 -2.39
C PRO A 340 15.92 -6.84 -3.04
N GLY A 341 17.11 -6.25 -2.93
CA GLY A 341 17.40 -4.88 -3.35
C GLY A 341 16.93 -3.80 -2.35
N GLY A 342 16.51 -4.21 -1.16
CA GLY A 342 16.20 -3.30 -0.06
C GLY A 342 17.46 -2.62 0.47
N ASP A 343 17.28 -1.37 0.88
CA ASP A 343 18.37 -0.53 1.34
C ASP A 343 18.64 -0.78 2.83
N GLU A 344 19.76 -1.44 3.15
CA GLU A 344 20.24 -1.68 4.52
C GLU A 344 20.29 -0.40 5.38
N HIS A 345 20.41 0.75 4.71
CA HIS A 345 20.45 2.05 5.37
C HIS A 345 19.11 2.47 6.01
N LEU A 346 17.99 1.89 5.59
CA LEU A 346 16.71 2.17 6.22
C LEU A 346 16.56 1.52 7.62
N LEU A 347 17.14 0.34 7.88
CA LEU A 347 17.20 -0.28 9.22
C LEU A 347 17.88 0.65 10.23
N ASN A 348 18.96 1.27 9.77
CA ASN A 348 19.71 2.19 10.59
C ASN A 348 18.92 3.47 10.95
N ARG A 349 17.88 3.82 10.19
CA ARG A 349 16.97 4.93 10.52
C ARG A 349 16.01 4.56 11.65
N ALA A 350 15.42 3.37 11.58
CA ALA A 350 14.58 2.89 12.67
C ALA A 350 15.40 2.76 13.96
N ALA A 351 16.62 2.25 13.87
CA ALA A 351 17.54 2.16 14.98
C ALA A 351 17.97 3.51 15.58
N ALA A 352 17.95 4.58 14.78
CA ALA A 352 18.27 5.93 15.28
C ALA A 352 17.14 6.56 16.09
N THR A 353 15.91 6.09 15.89
CA THR A 353 14.72 6.61 16.58
C THR A 353 14.28 5.72 17.73
N HIS A 354 14.89 4.56 17.89
CA HIS A 354 14.61 3.60 18.94
C HIS A 354 15.91 2.94 19.36
N PRO A 355 16.34 3.06 20.64
CA PRO A 355 17.62 2.51 21.12
C PRO A 355 17.70 0.99 21.01
N GLU A 356 16.56 0.30 21.04
CA GLU A 356 16.45 -1.15 20.87
C GLU A 356 15.47 -1.53 19.76
N PRO A 357 15.92 -1.52 18.50
CA PRO A 357 15.04 -1.75 17.36
C PRO A 357 14.45 -3.17 17.28
N SER A 358 14.91 -4.09 18.13
CA SER A 358 14.38 -5.45 18.20
C SER A 358 12.93 -5.52 18.67
N ASP A 359 12.48 -4.60 19.51
CA ASP A 359 11.18 -4.68 20.14
C ASP A 359 10.08 -3.94 19.38
N ASN A 360 10.44 -3.00 18.49
CA ASN A 360 9.49 -2.17 17.72
C ASN A 360 8.33 -1.60 18.58
N ALA A 361 8.55 -1.46 19.87
CA ALA A 361 7.57 -0.98 20.83
C ALA A 361 7.96 0.40 21.36
N LEU A 362 6.99 1.17 21.83
CA LEU A 362 7.24 2.40 22.55
C LEU A 362 7.70 2.06 23.97
N SER A 363 8.72 2.77 24.44
CA SER A 363 9.30 2.62 25.77
C SER A 363 9.43 3.97 26.46
N ASP A 364 9.59 3.96 27.78
CA ASP A 364 9.90 5.16 28.55
C ASP A 364 11.14 5.86 28.00
N GLY A 365 11.08 7.17 27.89
CA GLY A 365 12.16 8.00 27.36
C GLY A 365 12.19 8.15 25.85
N ASP A 366 11.41 7.39 25.07
CA ASP A 366 11.38 7.50 23.62
C ASP A 366 10.94 8.89 23.16
N LEU A 367 11.71 9.47 22.24
CA LEU A 367 11.34 10.73 21.60
C LEU A 367 10.52 10.48 20.35
N VAL A 368 9.35 11.09 20.28
CA VAL A 368 8.35 10.85 19.25
C VAL A 368 7.80 12.16 18.69
N PHE A 369 7.11 12.08 17.56
CA PHE A 369 6.16 13.10 17.12
C PHE A 369 4.74 12.66 17.39
N VAL A 370 3.92 13.61 17.85
CA VAL A 370 2.52 13.38 18.20
C VAL A 370 1.62 14.22 17.30
N ARG A 371 0.53 13.61 16.83
CA ARG A 371 -0.58 14.30 16.19
C ARG A 371 -1.78 14.27 17.13
N LEU A 372 -2.33 15.44 17.41
CA LEU A 372 -3.52 15.59 18.23
C LEU A 372 -4.79 15.69 17.36
N ASP A 373 -5.95 15.50 17.98
CA ASP A 373 -7.28 15.54 17.33
C ASP A 373 -7.62 16.93 16.77
N ARG A 374 -7.03 17.98 17.32
CA ARG A 374 -7.15 19.35 16.84
C ARG A 374 -5.79 19.84 16.34
N THR A 375 -5.86 20.61 15.28
CA THR A 375 -4.72 21.44 14.89
C THR A 375 -4.65 22.56 15.91
N TYR A 376 -3.81 22.40 16.94
CA TYR A 376 -3.48 23.54 17.80
C TYR A 376 -2.73 24.51 16.92
N ALA A 377 -3.53 25.38 16.34
CA ALA A 377 -3.02 26.46 15.53
C ALA A 377 -2.00 27.15 16.40
N SER A 378 -0.82 27.22 15.86
CA SER A 378 0.25 28.13 16.19
C SER A 378 -0.22 29.38 16.98
N GLY A 379 -0.76 29.30 18.14
CA GLY A 379 -1.48 30.34 18.83
C GLY A 379 -1.34 30.46 20.31
N GLY A 380 -0.23 30.15 20.91
CA GLY A 380 0.01 30.59 22.30
C GLY A 380 -0.84 29.91 23.40
N ASP A 381 -1.80 29.11 23.01
CA ASP A 381 -2.63 28.38 23.95
C ASP A 381 -1.89 27.12 24.39
N ASP A 382 -1.82 26.89 25.68
CA ASP A 382 -1.33 25.64 26.24
C ASP A 382 -2.20 24.49 25.72
N ILE A 383 -1.57 23.35 25.45
CA ILE A 383 -2.28 22.17 25.01
C ILE A 383 -3.20 21.72 26.15
N PRO A 384 -4.52 21.69 25.96
CA PRO A 384 -5.45 21.30 27.01
C PRO A 384 -5.21 19.85 27.46
N ALA A 385 -5.44 19.59 28.73
CA ALA A 385 -5.30 18.23 29.28
C ALA A 385 -6.30 17.21 28.70
N ASP A 386 -7.38 17.69 28.07
CA ASP A 386 -8.39 16.87 27.38
C ASP A 386 -8.10 16.64 25.88
N ALA A 387 -6.98 17.16 25.38
CA ALA A 387 -6.51 16.89 24.03
C ALA A 387 -6.30 15.39 23.82
N ARG A 388 -6.67 14.88 22.65
CA ARG A 388 -6.53 13.45 22.33
C ARG A 388 -5.38 13.21 21.37
N VAL A 389 -4.57 12.22 21.73
CA VAL A 389 -3.55 11.71 20.81
C VAL A 389 -4.24 10.92 19.72
N MET A 390 -3.93 11.26 18.46
CA MET A 390 -4.44 10.55 17.28
C MET A 390 -3.39 9.61 16.68
N ASP A 391 -2.14 10.00 16.68
CA ASP A 391 -1.03 9.18 16.23
C ASP A 391 0.24 9.53 17.02
N VAL A 392 1.04 8.50 17.26
CA VAL A 392 2.44 8.62 17.71
C VAL A 392 3.33 8.14 16.57
N LEU A 393 4.33 8.93 16.21
CA LEU A 393 5.14 8.72 15.03
C LEU A 393 6.62 8.77 15.35
N PRO A 394 7.46 7.92 14.75
CA PRO A 394 8.90 8.03 14.86
C PRO A 394 9.42 9.37 14.32
N THR A 395 10.45 9.92 14.94
CA THR A 395 10.96 11.26 14.61
C THR A 395 11.58 11.40 13.23
N MET A 396 11.94 10.28 12.60
CA MET A 396 12.61 10.24 11.29
C MET A 396 11.69 9.95 10.13
N VAL A 397 10.45 9.65 10.38
CA VAL A 397 9.65 8.91 9.43
C VAL A 397 8.51 9.73 8.86
N GLY A 398 8.55 9.95 7.54
CA GLY A 398 7.43 10.52 6.78
C GLY A 398 6.35 9.49 6.44
N ARG A 399 6.18 8.40 7.22
CA ARG A 399 5.10 7.42 7.01
C ARG A 399 4.10 7.48 8.13
N ARG A 400 2.84 7.26 7.77
CA ARG A 400 1.70 7.17 8.69
C ARG A 400 0.89 5.92 8.39
N PRO A 401 0.30 5.27 9.39
CA PRO A 401 -0.59 4.13 9.17
C PRO A 401 -1.95 4.62 8.66
N TYR A 402 -2.59 3.80 7.83
CA TYR A 402 -3.99 4.00 7.48
C TYR A 402 -4.90 3.72 8.69
N SER A 403 -6.16 4.15 8.61
CA SER A 403 -7.13 3.96 9.68
C SER A 403 -7.55 2.49 9.87
N ARG A 404 -7.56 1.70 8.80
CA ARG A 404 -7.92 0.29 8.81
C ARG A 404 -6.94 -0.54 7.98
N SER A 405 -6.80 -1.79 8.36
CA SER A 405 -6.10 -2.78 7.56
C SER A 405 -6.98 -3.27 6.40
N PRO A 406 -6.39 -3.83 5.34
CA PRO A 406 -7.17 -4.48 4.28
C PRO A 406 -8.07 -5.60 4.81
N ARG A 407 -7.61 -6.35 5.83
CA ARG A 407 -8.39 -7.42 6.46
C ARG A 407 -9.62 -6.87 7.19
N GLU A 408 -9.49 -5.77 7.91
CA GLU A 408 -10.63 -5.13 8.58
C GLU A 408 -11.68 -4.63 7.59
N LEU A 409 -11.25 -4.07 6.44
CA LEU A 409 -12.18 -3.72 5.37
C LEU A 409 -12.85 -4.96 4.77
N ALA A 410 -12.10 -6.02 4.49
CA ALA A 410 -12.64 -7.27 3.95
C ALA A 410 -13.62 -7.93 4.94
N ALA A 411 -13.32 -7.87 6.23
CA ALA A 411 -14.22 -8.37 7.28
C ALA A 411 -15.52 -7.56 7.33
N ALA A 412 -15.43 -6.24 7.31
CA ALA A 412 -16.59 -5.36 7.30
C ALA A 412 -17.50 -5.56 6.06
N GLN A 413 -16.89 -5.94 4.91
CA GLN A 413 -17.63 -6.30 3.69
C GLN A 413 -18.18 -7.74 3.70
N GLY A 414 -17.78 -8.59 4.66
CA GLY A 414 -18.10 -10.02 4.68
C GLY A 414 -17.43 -10.83 3.55
N VAL A 415 -16.32 -10.34 2.99
CA VAL A 415 -15.66 -10.97 1.81
C VAL A 415 -14.41 -11.77 2.14
N LEU A 416 -14.03 -11.90 3.40
CA LEU A 416 -12.91 -12.78 3.77
C LEU A 416 -13.15 -14.21 3.29
N PRO A 417 -12.11 -14.97 2.94
CA PRO A 417 -12.22 -16.38 2.62
C PRO A 417 -12.97 -17.13 3.73
N LEU A 418 -13.70 -18.16 3.35
CA LEU A 418 -14.43 -18.99 4.31
C LEU A 418 -13.46 -19.67 5.29
N THR A 419 -13.89 -19.79 6.55
CA THR A 419 -13.18 -20.50 7.61
C THR A 419 -13.92 -21.78 8.01
N ARG A 420 -15.21 -21.90 7.64
CA ARG A 420 -16.07 -23.05 7.89
C ARG A 420 -16.93 -23.36 6.66
N ALA A 421 -17.25 -24.60 6.45
CA ALA A 421 -18.05 -25.06 5.30
C ALA A 421 -19.41 -24.37 5.17
N VAL A 422 -20.01 -23.96 6.30
CA VAL A 422 -21.31 -23.24 6.32
C VAL A 422 -21.21 -21.81 5.78
N GLU A 423 -20.02 -21.29 5.63
CA GLU A 423 -19.76 -19.95 5.08
C GLU A 423 -19.52 -19.98 3.56
N ALA A 424 -19.73 -21.13 2.91
CA ALA A 424 -19.47 -21.27 1.47
C ALA A 424 -20.40 -20.36 0.66
N SER A 425 -19.82 -19.38 -0.04
CA SER A 425 -20.53 -18.52 -0.98
C SER A 425 -20.88 -19.27 -2.28
N ALA A 426 -21.66 -18.66 -3.15
CA ALA A 426 -22.09 -19.31 -4.41
C ALA A 426 -20.92 -19.79 -5.25
N ALA A 427 -19.84 -19.01 -5.35
CA ALA A 427 -18.66 -19.42 -6.11
C ALA A 427 -17.91 -20.57 -5.44
N ASP A 428 -17.85 -20.58 -4.10
CA ASP A 428 -17.23 -21.68 -3.36
C ASP A 428 -17.96 -22.98 -3.60
N ARG A 429 -19.31 -22.95 -3.56
CA ARG A 429 -20.13 -24.12 -3.82
C ARG A 429 -20.06 -24.64 -5.26
N LEU A 430 -19.80 -23.75 -6.21
CA LEU A 430 -19.73 -24.12 -7.64
C LEU A 430 -18.32 -24.57 -8.06
N PHE A 431 -17.28 -23.80 -7.69
CA PHE A 431 -15.91 -24.03 -8.14
C PHE A 431 -15.07 -24.83 -7.14
N GLY A 432 -15.60 -25.08 -5.94
CA GLY A 432 -14.92 -25.79 -4.87
C GLY A 432 -14.06 -24.87 -3.99
N TYR A 433 -13.70 -25.37 -2.81
CA TYR A 433 -12.90 -24.64 -1.83
C TYR A 433 -11.99 -25.58 -1.03
N VAL A 434 -11.01 -24.97 -0.39
CA VAL A 434 -10.22 -25.58 0.68
C VAL A 434 -10.21 -24.60 1.83
N VAL A 435 -10.52 -25.06 3.04
CA VAL A 435 -10.41 -24.24 4.26
C VAL A 435 -8.95 -24.13 4.63
N PRO A 436 -8.34 -22.94 4.64
CA PRO A 436 -6.88 -22.79 4.77
C PRO A 436 -6.31 -23.30 6.09
N ASP A 437 -7.01 -23.07 7.19
CA ASP A 437 -6.57 -23.34 8.56
C ASP A 437 -7.57 -24.25 9.29
N ALA A 438 -8.04 -25.29 8.61
CA ALA A 438 -8.91 -26.27 9.25
C ALA A 438 -8.17 -26.96 10.41
N ASP A 439 -8.84 -27.06 11.56
CA ASP A 439 -8.32 -27.78 12.73
C ASP A 439 -7.97 -29.23 12.38
N ASP A 440 -6.97 -29.79 13.06
CA ASP A 440 -6.49 -31.16 12.82
C ASP A 440 -7.59 -32.23 12.98
N GLY A 441 -8.69 -31.90 13.63
CA GLY A 441 -9.86 -32.77 13.79
C GLY A 441 -10.94 -32.63 12.72
N ALA A 442 -10.87 -31.64 11.85
CA ALA A 442 -11.86 -31.44 10.79
C ALA A 442 -11.72 -32.51 9.70
N LYS A 443 -12.85 -33.08 9.26
CA LYS A 443 -12.87 -34.18 8.28
C LYS A 443 -13.75 -33.88 7.06
N GLY A 444 -13.33 -34.40 5.90
CA GLY A 444 -14.15 -34.44 4.69
C GLY A 444 -14.55 -33.09 4.15
N GLY A 445 -15.84 -32.89 3.87
CA GLY A 445 -16.37 -31.67 3.26
C GLY A 445 -16.31 -30.41 4.11
N ASP A 446 -15.87 -30.51 5.36
CA ASP A 446 -15.63 -29.35 6.23
C ASP A 446 -14.25 -28.73 5.98
N VAL A 447 -13.31 -29.50 5.41
CA VAL A 447 -11.95 -29.06 5.10
C VAL A 447 -11.82 -28.66 3.63
N ALA A 448 -12.41 -29.45 2.74
CA ALA A 448 -12.33 -29.22 1.30
C ALA A 448 -13.60 -29.69 0.59
N TYR A 449 -13.93 -29.01 -0.48
CA TYR A 449 -15.06 -29.34 -1.33
C TYR A 449 -14.64 -29.32 -2.80
N ARG A 450 -14.89 -30.41 -3.51
CA ARG A 450 -14.63 -30.49 -4.95
C ARG A 450 -15.63 -29.62 -5.72
N GLY A 451 -15.14 -28.82 -6.67
CA GLY A 451 -16.02 -28.09 -7.56
C GLY A 451 -16.92 -28.98 -8.40
N ARG A 452 -18.08 -28.47 -8.75
CA ARG A 452 -19.11 -29.15 -9.55
C ARG A 452 -19.01 -28.88 -11.06
N LEU A 453 -17.95 -28.17 -11.48
CA LEU A 453 -17.61 -27.92 -12.87
C LEU A 453 -16.29 -28.60 -13.23
N SER A 454 -16.27 -29.22 -14.41
CA SER A 454 -15.05 -29.70 -15.06
C SER A 454 -15.00 -29.21 -16.51
N PHE A 455 -13.82 -29.06 -17.05
CA PHE A 455 -13.59 -28.54 -18.39
C PHE A 455 -12.79 -29.57 -19.17
N GLY A 456 -13.28 -29.87 -20.37
CA GLY A 456 -12.58 -30.69 -21.34
C GLY A 456 -11.36 -29.99 -21.93
N VAL A 457 -10.68 -30.69 -22.80
CA VAL A 457 -9.56 -30.14 -23.56
C VAL A 457 -10.06 -28.95 -24.39
N VAL A 458 -9.26 -27.91 -24.46
CA VAL A 458 -9.56 -26.76 -25.32
C VAL A 458 -9.04 -27.03 -26.72
N ASP A 459 -9.93 -27.15 -27.69
CA ASP A 459 -9.57 -27.17 -29.10
C ASP A 459 -9.19 -25.75 -29.56
N ALA A 460 -7.93 -25.60 -29.96
CA ALA A 460 -7.34 -24.37 -30.47
C ALA A 460 -6.91 -24.49 -31.95
N SER A 461 -7.46 -25.46 -32.68
CA SER A 461 -7.11 -25.71 -34.10
C SER A 461 -7.36 -24.52 -35.01
N GLU A 462 -8.35 -23.67 -34.68
CA GLU A 462 -8.63 -22.41 -35.38
C GLU A 462 -7.93 -21.19 -34.77
N ALA A 463 -6.98 -21.39 -33.89
CA ALA A 463 -6.20 -20.31 -33.34
C ALA A 463 -5.18 -19.75 -34.34
N ARG A 464 -5.11 -18.42 -34.41
CA ARG A 464 -4.20 -17.71 -35.31
C ARG A 464 -3.00 -17.21 -34.46
N VAL A 465 -1.87 -17.90 -34.57
CA VAL A 465 -0.66 -17.53 -33.82
C VAL A 465 0.20 -16.57 -34.64
N SER A 466 0.71 -15.53 -34.00
CA SER A 466 1.78 -14.68 -34.51
C SER A 466 3.09 -15.01 -33.80
N ARG A 467 4.18 -15.06 -34.54
CA ARG A 467 5.53 -15.21 -34.00
C ARG A 467 6.32 -13.89 -34.06
N GLU A 468 5.61 -12.78 -34.30
CA GLU A 468 6.23 -11.45 -34.26
C GLU A 468 6.51 -11.04 -32.82
N LYS A 469 7.78 -10.78 -32.51
CA LYS A 469 8.22 -10.40 -31.16
C LYS A 469 7.64 -9.04 -30.76
N LYS A 470 7.07 -8.97 -29.55
CA LYS A 470 6.54 -7.73 -28.97
C LYS A 470 7.15 -7.49 -27.60
N LYS A 471 7.87 -6.39 -27.47
CA LYS A 471 8.46 -5.94 -26.21
C LYS A 471 7.37 -5.21 -25.41
N LEU A 472 6.87 -5.85 -24.36
CA LEU A 472 5.70 -5.36 -23.62
C LEU A 472 6.06 -4.20 -22.70
N SER A 473 5.10 -3.32 -22.44
CA SER A 473 5.19 -2.34 -21.36
C SER A 473 5.32 -3.05 -20.00
N PRO A 474 6.16 -2.58 -19.08
CA PRO A 474 6.34 -3.26 -17.79
C PRO A 474 5.08 -3.15 -16.95
N LEU A 475 4.62 -4.28 -16.43
CA LEU A 475 3.58 -4.37 -15.40
C LEU A 475 4.23 -4.84 -14.11
N LEU A 476 4.50 -3.90 -13.22
CA LEU A 476 5.03 -4.22 -11.89
C LEU A 476 3.89 -4.70 -10.99
N SER A 477 4.23 -5.58 -10.04
CA SER A 477 3.29 -6.04 -9.02
C SER A 477 2.65 -4.84 -8.31
N PRO A 478 1.33 -4.78 -8.20
CA PRO A 478 0.66 -3.71 -7.49
C PRO A 478 1.03 -3.80 -6.01
N LYS A 479 1.61 -2.72 -5.47
CA LYS A 479 1.92 -2.63 -4.04
C LYS A 479 0.67 -2.19 -3.29
N THR A 480 0.35 -2.86 -2.21
CA THR A 480 -0.79 -2.53 -1.34
C THR A 480 -0.72 -1.11 -0.79
N SER A 481 0.49 -0.56 -0.63
CA SER A 481 0.69 0.86 -0.30
C SER A 481 0.16 1.84 -1.35
N SER A 482 -0.17 1.37 -2.56
CA SER A 482 -0.87 2.14 -3.57
C SER A 482 -2.39 1.98 -3.41
N ALA A 483 -2.92 2.36 -2.25
CA ALA A 483 -4.31 2.19 -1.80
C ALA A 483 -5.36 2.47 -2.90
N ARG A 484 -5.18 3.56 -3.63
CA ARG A 484 -6.07 3.97 -4.72
C ARG A 484 -6.34 2.88 -5.77
N ARG A 485 -5.42 1.91 -5.92
CA ARG A 485 -5.57 0.81 -6.90
C ARG A 485 -6.40 -0.36 -6.39
N PHE A 486 -6.67 -0.42 -5.09
CA PHE A 486 -7.37 -1.53 -4.45
C PHE A 486 -8.77 -1.18 -3.99
N LEU A 487 -9.03 0.12 -3.83
CA LEU A 487 -10.26 0.62 -3.24
C LEU A 487 -11.23 1.14 -4.31
N THR A 488 -12.49 0.95 -4.04
CA THR A 488 -13.61 1.45 -4.84
C THR A 488 -14.71 1.99 -3.92
N THR A 489 -15.59 2.79 -4.47
CA THR A 489 -16.87 3.14 -3.85
C THR A 489 -17.89 2.02 -4.12
N ASP A 490 -19.07 2.13 -3.54
CA ASP A 490 -20.23 1.26 -3.84
C ASP A 490 -20.66 1.33 -5.32
N SER A 491 -20.47 2.46 -5.95
CA SER A 491 -20.78 2.66 -7.38
C SER A 491 -19.69 2.16 -8.34
N GLY A 492 -18.59 1.60 -7.83
CA GLY A 492 -17.49 1.06 -8.65
C GLY A 492 -16.48 2.11 -9.14
N THR A 493 -16.58 3.34 -8.64
CA THR A 493 -15.61 4.39 -8.97
C THR A 493 -14.46 4.42 -7.97
N THR A 494 -13.32 4.99 -8.36
CA THR A 494 -12.25 5.29 -7.41
C THR A 494 -12.76 6.34 -6.41
N PRO A 495 -12.50 6.19 -5.09
CA PRO A 495 -12.90 7.19 -4.11
C PRO A 495 -12.31 8.57 -4.43
N LEU A 496 -13.17 9.59 -4.50
CA LEU A 496 -12.82 10.97 -4.83
C LEU A 496 -13.45 11.92 -3.79
N SER A 497 -12.87 13.09 -3.62
CA SER A 497 -13.45 14.22 -2.89
C SER A 497 -13.49 15.44 -3.80
N GLY A 498 -14.69 15.97 -4.07
CA GLY A 498 -14.85 17.10 -4.97
C GLY A 498 -14.30 16.87 -6.38
N GLY A 499 -14.39 15.63 -6.91
CA GLY A 499 -13.86 15.25 -8.23
C GLY A 499 -12.34 15.05 -8.30
N LYS A 500 -11.63 15.25 -7.18
CA LYS A 500 -10.18 15.05 -7.08
C LYS A 500 -9.83 13.77 -6.31
N PRO A 501 -8.67 13.16 -6.55
CA PRO A 501 -8.19 12.05 -5.73
C PRO A 501 -8.18 12.40 -4.25
N LEU A 502 -8.59 11.46 -3.38
CA LEU A 502 -8.51 11.65 -1.94
C LEU A 502 -7.07 11.94 -1.49
N PRO A 503 -6.90 12.75 -0.43
CA PRO A 503 -5.66 12.76 0.34
C PRO A 503 -5.28 11.34 0.75
N ARG A 504 -3.99 11.04 0.80
CA ARG A 504 -3.51 9.68 1.13
C ARG A 504 -4.03 9.17 2.48
N SER A 505 -4.23 10.06 3.43
CA SER A 505 -4.75 9.75 4.77
C SER A 505 -6.19 9.23 4.77
N GLU A 506 -6.96 9.47 3.73
CA GLU A 506 -8.39 9.14 3.66
C GLU A 506 -8.68 7.81 2.95
N TYR A 507 -7.64 7.10 2.50
CA TYR A 507 -7.81 5.74 2.00
C TYR A 507 -7.88 4.73 3.14
N PHE A 508 -8.47 3.58 2.88
CA PHE A 508 -8.81 2.54 3.87
C PHE A 508 -9.72 3.05 5.00
N ALA A 509 -10.56 4.03 4.68
CA ALA A 509 -11.55 4.57 5.60
C ALA A 509 -12.88 3.77 5.56
N PRO A 510 -13.74 3.93 6.57
CA PRO A 510 -15.10 3.40 6.53
C PRO A 510 -15.85 3.85 5.27
N GLY A 511 -16.67 2.96 4.70
CA GLY A 511 -17.45 3.24 3.48
C GLY A 511 -16.68 3.07 2.17
N GLN A 512 -15.41 2.70 2.23
CA GLN A 512 -14.65 2.26 1.07
C GLN A 512 -14.63 0.72 1.00
N PHE A 513 -14.53 0.19 -0.21
CA PHE A 513 -14.63 -1.24 -0.49
C PHE A 513 -13.37 -1.76 -1.15
N LEU A 514 -12.96 -2.97 -0.79
CA LEU A 514 -12.04 -3.74 -1.60
C LEU A 514 -12.79 -4.30 -2.81
N GLY A 515 -12.31 -3.99 -4.00
CA GLY A 515 -12.96 -4.46 -5.22
C GLY A 515 -12.36 -5.76 -5.75
N ALA A 516 -13.20 -6.60 -6.36
CA ALA A 516 -12.74 -7.71 -7.18
C ALA A 516 -11.94 -7.18 -8.38
N ALA A 517 -10.78 -7.78 -8.64
CA ALA A 517 -9.97 -7.39 -9.79
C ALA A 517 -10.65 -7.79 -11.10
N ALA A 518 -10.77 -6.86 -12.02
CA ALA A 518 -11.28 -7.10 -13.37
C ALA A 518 -10.40 -6.39 -14.39
N TYR A 519 -10.12 -7.05 -15.50
CA TYR A 519 -9.42 -6.41 -16.61
C TYR A 519 -10.43 -5.57 -17.40
N PRO A 520 -10.10 -4.31 -17.72
CA PRO A 520 -11.00 -3.47 -18.52
C PRO A 520 -11.10 -4.00 -19.95
N VAL A 521 -12.30 -3.94 -20.51
CA VAL A 521 -12.51 -4.17 -21.94
C VAL A 521 -12.19 -2.87 -22.68
N HIS A 522 -11.14 -2.89 -23.50
CA HIS A 522 -10.75 -1.75 -24.33
C HIS A 522 -11.59 -1.72 -25.60
N ARG A 523 -12.70 -0.97 -25.61
CA ARG A 523 -13.64 -0.87 -26.75
C ARG A 523 -12.93 -0.56 -28.06
N ARG A 524 -12.01 0.40 -28.04
CA ARG A 524 -11.25 0.79 -29.25
C ARG A 524 -10.41 -0.35 -29.83
N LEU A 525 -9.82 -1.20 -28.98
CA LEU A 525 -9.10 -2.39 -29.44
C LEU A 525 -10.05 -3.44 -30.05
N VAL A 526 -11.23 -3.62 -29.45
CA VAL A 526 -12.28 -4.52 -29.97
C VAL A 526 -12.80 -4.03 -31.34
N GLU A 527 -12.86 -2.73 -31.55
CA GLU A 527 -13.21 -2.08 -32.81
C GLU A 527 -12.06 -2.07 -33.84
N GLY A 528 -10.90 -2.66 -33.50
CA GLY A 528 -9.71 -2.67 -34.36
C GLY A 528 -8.94 -1.36 -34.40
N LYS A 529 -9.24 -0.42 -33.47
CA LYS A 529 -8.53 0.84 -33.32
C LYS A 529 -7.36 0.67 -32.35
N ASP A 530 -6.38 1.58 -32.40
CA ASP A 530 -5.19 1.59 -31.53
C ASP A 530 -4.32 0.32 -31.62
N LEU A 531 -4.41 -0.38 -32.74
CA LEU A 531 -3.55 -1.51 -33.08
C LEU A 531 -2.37 -1.04 -33.95
N ASP A 532 -1.23 -1.70 -33.81
CA ASP A 532 -0.11 -1.54 -34.73
C ASP A 532 -0.36 -2.28 -36.06
N LYS A 533 0.58 -2.21 -36.98
CA LYS A 533 0.48 -2.85 -38.31
C LYS A 533 0.33 -4.38 -38.25
N SER A 534 0.71 -5.01 -37.16
CA SER A 534 0.58 -6.45 -36.95
C SER A 534 -0.77 -6.86 -36.32
N GLY A 535 -1.56 -5.88 -35.88
CA GLY A 535 -2.78 -6.10 -35.13
C GLY A 535 -2.58 -6.27 -33.62
N PHE A 536 -1.44 -5.82 -33.09
CA PHE A 536 -1.15 -5.83 -31.65
C PHE A 536 -1.45 -4.45 -31.04
N PRO A 537 -1.91 -4.35 -29.77
CA PRO A 537 -2.17 -3.07 -29.13
C PRO A 537 -0.92 -2.18 -29.04
N ALA A 538 -0.94 -1.04 -29.71
CA ALA A 538 0.21 -0.13 -29.80
C ALA A 538 0.67 0.39 -28.41
N GLN A 539 -0.28 0.62 -27.50
CA GLN A 539 0.04 1.09 -26.15
C GLN A 539 0.71 0.01 -25.28
N ALA A 540 0.43 -1.28 -25.56
CA ALA A 540 1.00 -2.39 -24.80
C ALA A 540 2.50 -2.58 -25.03
N THR A 541 3.08 -1.91 -26.02
CA THR A 541 4.51 -1.98 -26.34
C THR A 541 5.29 -0.68 -26.03
N ARG A 542 4.64 0.35 -25.51
CA ARG A 542 5.30 1.61 -25.18
C ARG A 542 6.33 1.44 -24.07
N ALA A 543 7.48 2.06 -24.23
CA ALA A 543 8.46 2.15 -23.17
C ALA A 543 7.96 3.10 -22.06
N PRO A 544 8.25 2.81 -20.79
CA PRO A 544 7.94 3.75 -19.71
C PRO A 544 8.74 5.02 -19.85
N VAL A 545 8.13 6.17 -19.61
CA VAL A 545 8.80 7.47 -19.59
C VAL A 545 9.07 7.85 -18.14
N LEU A 546 10.32 8.05 -17.78
CA LEU A 546 10.76 8.54 -16.48
C LEU A 546 11.56 9.83 -16.68
N ASN A 547 11.18 10.88 -15.97
CA ASN A 547 11.85 12.20 -16.08
C ASN A 547 11.95 12.72 -17.52
N GLY A 548 10.89 12.53 -18.32
CA GLY A 548 10.83 12.97 -19.71
C GLY A 548 11.69 12.17 -20.71
N ARG A 549 12.31 11.06 -20.28
CA ARG A 549 13.09 10.17 -21.13
C ARG A 549 12.49 8.77 -21.14
N GLU A 550 12.41 8.18 -22.32
CA GLU A 550 12.05 6.77 -22.45
C GLU A 550 13.11 5.89 -21.77
N GLN A 551 12.65 5.01 -20.88
CA GLN A 551 13.49 4.07 -20.17
C GLN A 551 13.30 2.68 -20.77
N ASP A 552 14.20 2.32 -21.67
CA ASP A 552 14.22 0.96 -22.21
C ASP A 552 15.03 0.01 -21.31
N ASN A 553 14.62 -0.07 -20.03
CA ASN A 553 15.24 -1.00 -19.11
C ASN A 553 14.81 -2.44 -19.43
N ALA A 554 15.68 -3.18 -20.10
CA ALA A 554 15.43 -4.55 -20.53
C ALA A 554 15.12 -5.51 -19.37
N ALA A 555 15.64 -5.23 -18.16
CA ALA A 555 15.44 -6.07 -16.99
C ALA A 555 14.00 -6.06 -16.42
N VAL A 556 13.18 -5.08 -16.78
CA VAL A 556 11.78 -4.97 -16.33
C VAL A 556 10.76 -5.17 -17.46
N ARG A 557 11.20 -5.38 -18.69
CA ARG A 557 10.31 -5.55 -19.84
C ARG A 557 10.28 -7.01 -20.29
N LEU A 558 9.08 -7.58 -20.33
CA LEU A 558 8.82 -8.90 -20.86
C LEU A 558 8.70 -8.81 -22.40
N THR A 559 9.33 -9.74 -23.13
CA THR A 559 9.19 -9.85 -24.58
C THR A 559 8.30 -11.05 -24.92
N ALA A 560 7.14 -10.81 -25.49
CA ALA A 560 6.34 -11.87 -26.09
C ALA A 560 6.98 -12.28 -27.42
N ARG A 561 7.36 -13.55 -27.56
CA ARG A 561 7.89 -14.14 -28.79
C ARG A 561 6.79 -14.65 -29.70
N SER A 562 5.67 -15.00 -29.08
CA SER A 562 4.45 -15.42 -29.78
C SER A 562 3.21 -14.92 -29.04
N TRP A 563 2.12 -14.77 -29.78
CA TRP A 563 0.84 -14.31 -29.25
C TRP A 563 -0.31 -14.73 -30.15
N MET A 564 -1.52 -14.85 -29.57
CA MET A 564 -2.72 -15.23 -30.29
C MET A 564 -3.40 -13.99 -30.89
N LYS A 565 -3.70 -14.03 -32.18
CA LYS A 565 -4.34 -12.93 -32.91
C LYS A 565 -5.84 -12.85 -32.63
N THR A 566 -6.38 -11.66 -32.80
CA THR A 566 -7.83 -11.41 -32.86
C THR A 566 -8.51 -12.29 -33.92
N GLY A 567 -9.70 -12.79 -33.62
CA GLY A 567 -10.46 -13.68 -34.50
C GLY A 567 -10.06 -15.15 -34.36
N SER A 568 -9.16 -15.51 -33.45
CA SER A 568 -8.94 -16.91 -33.10
C SER A 568 -10.17 -17.49 -32.42
N VAL A 569 -10.52 -18.72 -32.76
CA VAL A 569 -11.66 -19.45 -32.17
C VAL A 569 -11.11 -20.57 -31.29
N LEU A 570 -11.66 -20.70 -30.10
CA LEU A 570 -11.35 -21.76 -29.16
C LEU A 570 -12.65 -22.47 -28.77
N ARG A 571 -12.63 -23.80 -28.69
CA ARG A 571 -13.81 -24.59 -28.29
C ARG A 571 -13.47 -25.52 -27.13
N CYS A 572 -14.38 -25.68 -26.19
CA CYS A 572 -14.27 -26.71 -25.16
C CYS A 572 -15.66 -27.07 -24.62
N THR A 573 -15.79 -28.28 -24.11
CA THR A 573 -16.98 -28.71 -23.38
C THR A 573 -16.80 -28.52 -21.90
N MET A 574 -17.71 -27.83 -21.25
CA MET A 574 -17.81 -27.69 -19.81
C MET A 574 -18.87 -28.65 -19.30
N PHE A 575 -18.49 -29.52 -18.37
CA PHE A 575 -19.40 -30.44 -17.68
C PHE A 575 -19.80 -29.87 -16.34
N PHE A 576 -21.05 -30.01 -15.98
CA PHE A 576 -21.57 -29.61 -14.69
C PHE A 576 -22.38 -30.74 -14.04
N SER A 577 -22.36 -30.78 -12.72
CA SER A 577 -23.09 -31.81 -11.99
C SER A 577 -23.83 -31.21 -10.80
N ASN A 578 -25.10 -31.62 -10.65
CA ASN A 578 -25.89 -31.38 -9.46
C ASN A 578 -26.08 -29.88 -9.16
N LEU A 579 -26.30 -29.04 -10.18
CA LEU A 579 -26.54 -27.60 -10.03
C LEU A 579 -28.00 -27.30 -9.75
N GLY A 580 -28.26 -26.44 -8.78
CA GLY A 580 -29.57 -25.87 -8.55
C GLY A 580 -29.96 -24.89 -9.67
N ARG A 581 -31.26 -24.60 -9.81
CA ARG A 581 -31.81 -23.70 -10.83
C ARG A 581 -31.07 -22.36 -10.88
N ASP A 582 -30.93 -21.70 -9.73
CA ASP A 582 -30.31 -20.37 -9.66
C ASP A 582 -28.83 -20.43 -10.00
N GLU A 583 -28.11 -21.49 -9.55
CA GLU A 583 -26.69 -21.69 -9.85
C GLU A 583 -26.45 -21.87 -11.35
N LEU A 584 -27.29 -22.68 -12.02
CA LEU A 584 -27.20 -22.91 -13.46
C LEU A 584 -27.60 -21.64 -14.23
N ALA A 585 -28.64 -20.93 -13.81
CA ALA A 585 -29.06 -19.68 -14.43
C ALA A 585 -27.97 -18.60 -14.36
N ALA A 586 -27.33 -18.43 -13.19
CA ALA A 586 -26.23 -17.50 -13.02
C ALA A 586 -25.00 -17.90 -13.85
N LEU A 587 -24.72 -19.20 -13.98
CA LEU A 587 -23.66 -19.72 -14.84
C LEU A 587 -23.91 -19.37 -16.30
N ILE A 588 -25.11 -19.65 -16.82
CA ILE A 588 -25.51 -19.28 -18.18
C ILE A 588 -25.47 -17.77 -18.39
N TRP A 589 -25.86 -16.99 -17.37
CA TRP A 589 -25.80 -15.53 -17.43
C TRP A 589 -24.38 -15.01 -17.65
N VAL A 590 -23.38 -15.51 -16.92
CA VAL A 590 -21.98 -15.07 -17.08
C VAL A 590 -21.33 -15.58 -18.37
N LEU A 591 -21.82 -16.70 -18.92
CA LEU A 591 -21.40 -17.22 -20.21
C LEU A 591 -21.94 -16.38 -21.41
N THR A 592 -22.85 -15.47 -21.15
CA THR A 592 -23.38 -14.55 -22.13
C THR A 592 -22.89 -13.12 -21.85
N PRO A 593 -21.73 -12.70 -22.38
CA PRO A 593 -21.09 -11.41 -22.01
C PRO A 593 -21.99 -10.19 -22.18
N ARG A 594 -22.93 -10.23 -23.12
CA ARG A 594 -23.93 -9.18 -23.33
C ARG A 594 -24.78 -8.90 -22.08
N ASN A 595 -25.01 -9.90 -21.26
CA ASN A 595 -25.76 -9.74 -20.00
C ASN A 595 -24.98 -8.96 -18.95
N LEU A 596 -23.65 -8.88 -19.07
CA LEU A 596 -22.76 -8.18 -18.14
C LEU A 596 -22.62 -6.68 -18.47
N VAL A 597 -23.20 -6.23 -19.59
CA VAL A 597 -23.16 -4.83 -20.03
C VAL A 597 -24.41 -4.09 -19.53
N PRO A 598 -24.28 -2.92 -18.91
CA PRO A 598 -25.42 -2.10 -18.49
C PRO A 598 -26.38 -1.80 -19.65
N ASN A 599 -27.69 -1.74 -19.37
CA ASN A 599 -28.73 -1.58 -20.41
C ASN A 599 -28.58 -0.30 -21.25
N ASN A 600 -28.12 0.79 -20.62
CA ASN A 600 -27.84 2.06 -21.29
C ASN A 600 -26.66 2.00 -22.27
N GLU A 601 -25.80 1.00 -22.14
CA GLU A 601 -24.62 0.80 -22.98
C GLU A 601 -24.77 -0.36 -23.97
N LYS A 602 -25.90 -1.10 -23.93
CA LYS A 602 -26.12 -2.28 -24.79
C LYS A 602 -26.18 -1.94 -26.29
N LYS A 603 -26.54 -0.70 -26.66
CA LYS A 603 -26.53 -0.26 -28.04
C LYS A 603 -25.14 -0.26 -28.65
N ASP A 604 -24.12 0.08 -27.84
CA ASP A 604 -22.72 0.11 -28.27
C ASP A 604 -22.03 -1.25 -28.08
N ALA A 605 -22.64 -2.16 -27.34
CA ALA A 605 -22.12 -3.50 -27.05
C ALA A 605 -22.34 -4.52 -28.18
N GLY A 606 -22.94 -4.13 -29.29
CA GLY A 606 -23.21 -5.04 -30.42
C GLY A 606 -21.99 -5.80 -30.95
N ALA A 607 -20.79 -5.25 -30.74
CA ALA A 607 -19.53 -5.89 -31.10
C ALA A 607 -18.97 -6.85 -30.04
N VAL A 608 -19.41 -6.75 -28.79
CA VAL A 608 -18.88 -7.53 -27.65
C VAL A 608 -19.74 -8.75 -27.32
N GLY A 609 -20.98 -8.75 -27.76
CA GLY A 609 -22.02 -9.66 -27.26
C GLY A 609 -22.41 -10.84 -28.13
N GLN A 610 -21.77 -11.07 -29.26
CA GLN A 610 -22.05 -12.25 -30.07
C GLN A 610 -20.93 -13.23 -29.92
N LEU A 611 -21.10 -14.27 -29.14
CA LEU A 611 -20.35 -15.51 -29.39
C LEU A 611 -20.17 -16.40 -28.16
N ILE A 612 -21.27 -16.77 -27.56
CA ILE A 612 -21.36 -18.06 -26.88
C ILE A 612 -22.55 -18.77 -27.51
N SER A 613 -22.30 -19.73 -28.37
CA SER A 613 -23.29 -20.70 -28.78
C SER A 613 -23.41 -21.71 -27.64
N LEU A 614 -24.57 -21.74 -26.99
CA LEU A 614 -24.90 -22.74 -25.99
C LEU A 614 -25.66 -23.87 -26.70
N SER A 615 -25.03 -25.02 -26.83
CA SER A 615 -25.75 -26.26 -27.07
C SER A 615 -25.93 -26.98 -25.74
N LEU A 616 -27.14 -27.06 -25.27
CA LEU A 616 -27.51 -27.91 -24.13
C LEU A 616 -27.76 -29.30 -24.68
N SER A 617 -26.93 -30.26 -24.35
CA SER A 617 -27.24 -31.68 -24.55
C SER A 617 -28.04 -32.19 -23.37
N PRO A 618 -29.17 -32.88 -23.59
CA PRO A 618 -30.00 -33.41 -22.49
C PRO A 618 -29.29 -34.44 -21.63
#